data_d21530aa913e4c515f1f2f6432a16fa0
#
_entry.id   d21530aa913e4c515f1f2f6432a16fa0
#
_cell.length_a   1.000
_cell.length_b   1.000
_cell.length_c   1.000
_cell.angle_alpha   90.00
_cell.angle_beta   90.00
_cell.angle_gamma   90.00
#
_symmetry.space_group_name_H-M   'P 1'
#
loop_
_entity.id
_entity.type
_entity.pdbx_description
1 polymer ?
#
loop_
_entity_poly.entity_id
_entity_poly.type
_entity_poly.pdbx_seq_one_letter_code
_entity_poly.pdbx_strand_id
1 'polypeptide(L)'
;PILFCMSVAQGMSREDREVATFASIIGFALFHTTIRFFLSLKGITADTVSIDYLMRQGYSLLEATQQNAAYDTVMGIFTYRMSIFGGIIVGLWTAMIHNRFHETQLPVAFSFFSGKRFVPIMMVVTIPFLGLLMFFVWPVFNVIINGFGSLLASAGAFGTFIYGFLERLLIPTGLHHILNQLIRFFRRNIAGTVIRNNQIFIVPLSCK
;
A
#
# COMPACT_ATOMS: atom_id res chain seq x y z
N PRO A 1 3.15 7.66 -1.73
CA PRO A 1 1.84 7.17 -1.27
C PRO A 1 1.04 8.25 -0.52
N ILE A 2 1.68 9.03 0.38
CA ILE A 2 0.98 10.04 1.18
C ILE A 2 0.32 11.14 0.33
N LEU A 3 1.01 11.69 -0.67
CA LEU A 3 0.43 12.68 -1.58
C LEU A 3 -0.77 12.12 -2.34
N PHE A 4 -0.74 10.83 -2.65
CA PHE A 4 -1.87 10.17 -3.30
C PHE A 4 -3.06 10.03 -2.34
N CYS A 5 -2.80 9.70 -1.07
CA CYS A 5 -3.82 9.68 -0.03
C CYS A 5 -4.49 11.05 0.13
N MET A 6 -3.69 12.12 0.20
CA MET A 6 -4.17 13.51 0.27
C MET A 6 -5.04 13.87 -0.93
N SER A 7 -4.58 13.56 -2.14
CA SER A 7 -5.29 13.88 -3.38
C SER A 7 -6.63 13.14 -3.48
N VAL A 8 -6.68 11.87 -3.07
CA VAL A 8 -7.91 11.07 -3.05
C VAL A 8 -8.88 11.65 -2.00
N ALA A 9 -8.40 11.93 -0.78
CA ALA A 9 -9.24 12.52 0.27
C ALA A 9 -9.82 13.88 -0.17
N GLN A 10 -8.99 14.73 -0.76
CA GLN A 10 -9.39 16.05 -1.27
C GLN A 10 -10.39 15.93 -2.43
N GLY A 11 -10.13 15.02 -3.38
CA GLY A 11 -10.98 14.87 -4.56
C GLY A 11 -12.35 14.29 -4.27
N MET A 12 -12.46 13.42 -3.25
CA MET A 12 -13.70 12.74 -2.86
C MET A 12 -14.49 13.47 -1.77
N SER A 13 -13.91 14.49 -1.15
CA SER A 13 -14.59 15.32 -0.15
C SER A 13 -15.46 16.38 -0.84
N ARG A 14 -16.69 16.56 -0.34
CA ARG A 14 -17.68 17.49 -0.90
C ARG A 14 -17.38 18.94 -0.50
N GLU A 15 -17.16 19.18 0.78
CA GLU A 15 -16.88 20.50 1.36
C GLU A 15 -15.60 20.44 2.19
N ASP A 16 -15.06 21.60 2.57
CA ASP A 16 -13.89 21.74 3.46
C ASP A 16 -12.74 20.76 3.14
N ARG A 17 -12.38 20.71 1.87
CA ARG A 17 -11.40 19.77 1.31
C ARG A 17 -10.03 19.82 1.98
N GLU A 18 -9.66 21.01 2.47
CA GLU A 18 -8.41 21.22 3.23
C GLU A 18 -8.40 20.45 4.54
N VAL A 19 -9.55 20.35 5.24
CA VAL A 19 -9.69 19.59 6.48
C VAL A 19 -9.57 18.09 6.21
N ALA A 20 -10.20 17.61 5.14
CA ALA A 20 -10.07 16.21 4.70
C ALA A 20 -8.63 15.88 4.33
N THR A 21 -7.94 16.77 3.64
CA THR A 21 -6.53 16.63 3.28
C THR A 21 -5.65 16.51 4.52
N PHE A 22 -5.82 17.40 5.50
CA PHE A 22 -5.09 17.34 6.77
C PHE A 22 -5.40 16.06 7.56
N ALA A 23 -6.68 15.69 7.67
CA ALA A 23 -7.11 14.49 8.35
C ALA A 23 -6.54 13.22 7.69
N SER A 24 -6.36 13.22 6.37
CA SER A 24 -5.77 12.11 5.62
C SER A 24 -4.30 11.86 5.96
N ILE A 25 -3.52 12.91 6.25
CA ILE A 25 -2.12 12.78 6.66
C ILE A 25 -2.04 12.07 8.02
N ILE A 26 -2.85 12.53 8.98
CA ILE A 26 -2.93 11.91 10.31
C ILE A 26 -3.38 10.46 10.18
N GLY A 27 -4.45 10.23 9.40
CA GLY A 27 -4.97 8.88 9.15
C GLY A 27 -3.94 7.96 8.52
N PHE A 28 -3.18 8.43 7.54
CA PHE A 28 -2.15 7.65 6.86
C PHE A 28 -1.02 7.24 7.81
N ALA A 29 -0.54 8.16 8.66
CA ALA A 29 0.49 7.86 9.65
C ALA A 29 -0.01 6.85 10.69
N LEU A 30 -1.22 7.05 11.23
CA LEU A 30 -1.84 6.14 12.19
C LEU A 30 -2.11 4.75 11.60
N PHE A 31 -2.54 4.68 10.34
CA PHE A 31 -2.77 3.42 9.64
C PHE A 31 -1.51 2.56 9.59
N HIS A 32 -0.39 3.11 9.16
CA HIS A 32 0.88 2.38 9.12
C HIS A 32 1.42 2.06 10.52
N THR A 33 1.23 2.96 11.48
CA THR A 33 1.61 2.70 12.89
C THR A 33 0.80 1.55 13.48
N THR A 34 -0.50 1.47 13.19
CA THR A 34 -1.36 0.37 13.63
C THR A 34 -0.90 -0.96 13.04
N ILE A 35 -0.60 -1.01 11.75
CA ILE A 35 -0.09 -2.22 11.11
C ILE A 35 1.25 -2.64 11.72
N ARG A 36 2.16 -1.69 11.94
CA ARG A 36 3.43 -1.93 12.62
C ARG A 36 3.22 -2.55 13.99
N PHE A 37 2.28 -2.03 14.77
CA PHE A 37 1.96 -2.56 16.09
C PHE A 37 1.54 -4.03 16.03
N PHE A 38 0.62 -4.40 15.11
CA PHE A 38 0.20 -5.79 14.95
C PHE A 38 1.30 -6.69 14.39
N LEU A 39 2.17 -6.18 13.52
CA LEU A 39 3.34 -6.92 13.04
C LEU A 39 4.31 -7.20 14.19
N SER A 40 4.56 -6.21 15.05
CA SER A 40 5.45 -6.39 16.21
C SER A 40 4.90 -7.41 17.22
N LEU A 41 3.58 -7.49 17.41
CA LEU A 41 2.96 -8.52 18.24
C LEU A 41 3.17 -9.94 17.69
N LYS A 42 3.32 -10.08 16.36
CA LYS A 42 3.69 -11.34 15.70
C LYS A 42 5.21 -11.59 15.66
N GLY A 43 6.01 -10.72 16.25
CA GLY A 43 7.47 -10.82 16.21
C GLY A 43 8.08 -10.46 14.84
N ILE A 44 7.29 -9.86 13.93
CA ILE A 44 7.73 -9.45 12.61
C ILE A 44 8.22 -8.00 12.69
N THR A 45 9.53 -7.83 12.67
CA THR A 45 10.19 -6.52 12.71
C THR A 45 11.12 -6.35 11.51
N ALA A 46 11.62 -5.14 11.28
CA ALA A 46 12.58 -4.89 10.20
C ALA A 46 13.82 -5.79 10.29
N ASP A 47 14.25 -6.10 11.51
CA ASP A 47 15.44 -6.92 11.75
C ASP A 47 15.16 -8.40 11.48
N THR A 48 13.99 -8.92 11.89
CA THR A 48 13.61 -10.33 11.71
C THR A 48 13.29 -10.71 10.27
N VAL A 49 12.96 -9.72 9.42
CA VAL A 49 12.67 -9.91 7.99
C VAL A 49 13.88 -9.50 7.12
N SER A 50 14.98 -9.08 7.71
CA SER A 50 16.21 -8.78 6.96
C SER A 50 16.73 -10.04 6.25
N ILE A 51 17.24 -9.86 5.03
CA ILE A 51 17.74 -10.97 4.21
C ILE A 51 18.82 -11.76 4.96
N ASP A 52 19.72 -11.05 5.65
CA ASP A 52 20.81 -11.66 6.42
C ASP A 52 20.28 -12.53 7.58
N TYR A 53 19.23 -12.07 8.27
CA TYR A 53 18.64 -12.83 9.36
C TYR A 53 17.93 -14.09 8.85
N LEU A 54 17.16 -13.98 7.76
CA LEU A 54 16.45 -15.10 7.15
C LEU A 54 17.43 -16.16 6.59
N MET A 55 18.53 -15.72 6.00
CA MET A 55 19.58 -16.64 5.53
C MET A 55 20.25 -17.39 6.68
N ARG A 56 20.45 -16.75 7.84
CA ARG A 56 20.96 -17.44 9.05
C ARG A 56 19.99 -18.48 9.61
N GLN A 57 18.69 -18.34 9.35
CA GLN A 57 17.67 -19.32 9.72
C GLN A 57 17.55 -20.50 8.71
N GLY A 58 18.34 -20.49 7.65
CA GLY A 58 18.34 -21.58 6.65
C GLY A 58 17.41 -21.38 5.46
N TYR A 59 16.79 -20.21 5.32
CA TYR A 59 16.03 -19.87 4.12
C TYR A 59 16.96 -19.65 2.94
N SER A 60 16.53 -20.07 1.74
CA SER A 60 17.26 -19.75 0.51
C SER A 60 17.24 -18.24 0.25
N LEU A 61 18.26 -17.75 -0.46
CA LEU A 61 18.33 -16.31 -0.85
C LEU A 61 17.06 -15.85 -1.55
N LEU A 62 16.45 -16.72 -2.35
CA LEU A 62 15.21 -16.44 -3.07
C LEU A 62 14.03 -16.24 -2.11
N GLU A 63 13.83 -17.16 -1.18
CA GLU A 63 12.76 -17.10 -0.19
C GLU A 63 12.93 -15.90 0.75
N ALA A 64 14.15 -15.65 1.21
CA ALA A 64 14.49 -14.50 2.04
C ALA A 64 14.17 -13.17 1.32
N THR A 65 14.52 -13.08 0.03
CA THR A 65 14.21 -11.89 -0.78
C THR A 65 12.71 -11.73 -1.01
N GLN A 66 11.98 -12.81 -1.24
CA GLN A 66 10.52 -12.76 -1.42
C GLN A 66 9.81 -12.34 -0.13
N GLN A 67 10.20 -12.87 1.01
CA GLN A 67 9.64 -12.46 2.31
C GLN A 67 9.95 -11.00 2.61
N ASN A 68 11.18 -10.56 2.43
CA ASN A 68 11.56 -9.16 2.63
C ASN A 68 10.78 -8.22 1.70
N ALA A 69 10.52 -8.64 0.45
CA ALA A 69 9.78 -7.83 -0.54
C ALA A 69 8.30 -7.57 -0.17
N ALA A 70 7.71 -8.35 0.74
CA ALA A 70 6.34 -8.14 1.21
C ALA A 70 6.20 -6.96 2.17
N TYR A 71 7.32 -6.48 2.71
CA TYR A 71 7.38 -5.38 3.67
C TYR A 71 8.10 -4.16 3.08
N ASP A 72 7.84 -3.00 3.65
CA ASP A 72 8.48 -1.75 3.26
C ASP A 72 8.50 -0.78 4.46
N THR A 73 9.27 0.29 4.34
CA THR A 73 9.29 1.36 5.33
C THR A 73 8.66 2.60 4.75
N VAL A 74 7.51 3.01 5.29
CA VAL A 74 6.76 4.18 4.89
C VAL A 74 6.84 5.23 5.99
N MET A 75 7.37 6.41 5.69
CA MET A 75 7.58 7.49 6.69
C MET A 75 8.41 7.03 7.92
N GLY A 76 9.37 6.13 7.73
CA GLY A 76 10.13 5.56 8.85
C GLY A 76 9.40 4.47 9.66
N ILE A 77 8.18 4.10 9.27
CA ILE A 77 7.36 3.09 9.93
C ILE A 77 7.45 1.79 9.11
N PHE A 78 7.93 0.72 9.74
CA PHE A 78 7.95 -0.61 9.12
C PHE A 78 6.52 -1.16 8.99
N THR A 79 6.11 -1.56 7.80
CA THR A 79 4.74 -1.93 7.48
C THR A 79 4.67 -2.87 6.27
N TYR A 80 3.48 -3.35 5.93
CA TYR A 80 3.28 -4.04 4.66
C TYR A 80 3.53 -3.11 3.47
N ARG A 81 4.09 -3.67 2.40
CA ARG A 81 4.28 -2.99 1.13
C ARG A 81 2.95 -2.82 0.39
N MET A 82 2.18 -1.80 0.80
CA MET A 82 0.89 -1.48 0.16
C MET A 82 1.03 -0.44 -0.95
N SER A 83 2.17 0.28 -1.00
CA SER A 83 2.45 1.32 -2.01
C SER A 83 1.26 2.31 -2.16
N ILE A 84 0.75 2.50 -3.37
CA ILE A 84 -0.35 3.41 -3.69
C ILE A 84 -1.69 2.92 -3.11
N PHE A 85 -1.90 1.60 -3.03
CA PHE A 85 -3.16 1.05 -2.54
C PHE A 85 -3.48 1.47 -1.11
N GLY A 86 -2.47 1.48 -0.22
CA GLY A 86 -2.63 1.99 1.14
C GLY A 86 -3.10 3.46 1.14
N GLY A 87 -2.53 4.29 0.25
CA GLY A 87 -2.95 5.69 0.09
C GLY A 87 -4.39 5.83 -0.39
N ILE A 88 -4.81 5.02 -1.38
CA ILE A 88 -6.20 5.03 -1.90
C ILE A 88 -7.18 4.63 -0.80
N ILE A 89 -6.92 3.54 -0.09
CA ILE A 89 -7.81 3.01 0.94
C ILE A 89 -7.99 4.03 2.07
N VAL A 90 -6.90 4.57 2.59
CA VAL A 90 -6.97 5.58 3.65
C VAL A 90 -7.59 6.89 3.15
N GLY A 91 -7.29 7.31 1.92
CA GLY A 91 -7.89 8.51 1.32
C GLY A 91 -9.40 8.40 1.14
N LEU A 92 -9.89 7.26 0.63
CA LEU A 92 -11.32 6.98 0.51
C LEU A 92 -12.01 6.90 1.88
N TRP A 93 -11.37 6.23 2.86
CA TRP A 93 -11.88 6.16 4.22
C TRP A 93 -11.99 7.54 4.85
N THR A 94 -10.95 8.37 4.68
CA THR A 94 -10.95 9.76 5.16
C THR A 94 -12.08 10.57 4.54
N ALA A 95 -12.27 10.47 3.21
CA ALA A 95 -13.34 11.17 2.53
C ALA A 95 -14.73 10.72 3.01
N MET A 96 -14.91 9.42 3.27
CA MET A 96 -16.15 8.87 3.82
C MET A 96 -16.44 9.42 5.21
N ILE A 97 -15.46 9.38 6.11
CA ILE A 97 -15.59 9.92 7.48
C ILE A 97 -15.82 11.43 7.43
N HIS A 98 -15.07 12.17 6.59
CA HIS A 98 -15.22 13.59 6.43
C HIS A 98 -16.63 13.97 5.96
N ASN A 99 -17.11 13.37 4.87
CA ASN A 99 -18.44 13.64 4.32
C ASN A 99 -19.58 13.28 5.28
N ARG A 100 -19.33 12.37 6.24
CA ARG A 100 -20.33 11.95 7.24
C ARG A 100 -20.35 12.84 8.47
N PHE A 101 -19.20 13.37 8.90
CA PHE A 101 -19.04 13.96 10.24
C PHE A 101 -18.64 15.44 10.23
N HIS A 102 -18.38 16.08 9.08
CA HIS A 102 -17.91 17.47 9.01
C HIS A 102 -18.91 18.50 9.55
N GLU A 103 -20.22 18.20 9.53
CA GLU A 103 -21.29 19.07 10.06
C GLU A 103 -21.80 18.64 11.43
N THR A 104 -21.23 17.61 12.05
CA THR A 104 -21.74 17.07 13.32
C THR A 104 -21.61 18.09 14.43
N GLN A 105 -22.74 18.49 15.00
CA GLN A 105 -22.81 19.37 16.17
C GLN A 105 -22.78 18.52 17.44
N LEU A 106 -21.82 18.81 18.32
CA LEU A 106 -21.70 18.15 19.62
C LEU A 106 -22.41 18.95 20.70
N PRO A 107 -22.82 18.32 21.81
CA PRO A 107 -23.37 19.00 22.98
C PRO A 107 -22.48 20.14 23.47
N VAL A 108 -23.07 21.14 24.15
CA VAL A 108 -22.40 22.37 24.59
C VAL A 108 -21.07 22.11 25.30
N ALA A 109 -20.98 21.05 26.09
CA ALA A 109 -19.75 20.67 26.81
C ALA A 109 -18.56 20.34 25.87
N PHE A 110 -18.83 19.88 24.64
CA PHE A 110 -17.83 19.49 23.65
C PHE A 110 -17.90 20.35 22.38
N SER A 111 -18.58 21.48 22.41
CA SER A 111 -18.81 22.35 21.25
C SER A 111 -17.52 22.83 20.57
N PHE A 112 -16.41 22.93 21.34
CA PHE A 112 -15.08 23.27 20.81
C PHE A 112 -14.59 22.27 19.75
N PHE A 113 -14.99 21.00 19.86
CA PHE A 113 -14.62 19.92 18.94
C PHE A 113 -15.66 19.69 17.82
N SER A 114 -16.72 20.50 17.77
CA SER A 114 -17.81 20.39 16.78
C SER A 114 -17.35 20.70 15.36
N GLY A 115 -18.11 20.18 14.39
CA GLY A 115 -17.94 20.47 12.97
C GLY A 115 -16.61 19.96 12.42
N LYS A 116 -15.89 20.82 11.70
CA LYS A 116 -14.64 20.49 10.99
C LYS A 116 -13.56 19.85 11.88
N ARG A 117 -13.49 20.26 13.15
CA ARG A 117 -12.50 19.76 14.12
C ARG A 117 -12.78 18.34 14.59
N PHE A 118 -14.01 17.87 14.40
CA PHE A 118 -14.42 16.53 14.78
C PHE A 118 -13.86 15.44 13.84
N VAL A 119 -13.63 15.79 12.59
CA VAL A 119 -13.14 14.85 11.57
C VAL A 119 -11.79 14.19 11.94
N PRO A 120 -10.73 14.94 12.28
CA PRO A 120 -9.46 14.32 12.72
C PRO A 120 -9.62 13.41 13.94
N ILE A 121 -10.50 13.75 14.88
CA ILE A 121 -10.76 12.93 16.07
C ILE A 121 -11.38 11.59 15.66
N MET A 122 -12.39 11.64 14.79
CA MET A 122 -13.02 10.42 14.25
C MET A 122 -12.01 9.56 13.45
N MET A 123 -11.06 10.20 12.75
CA MET A 123 -9.99 9.48 12.07
C MET A 123 -9.11 8.72 13.06
N VAL A 124 -8.70 9.33 14.17
CA VAL A 124 -7.89 8.67 15.21
C VAL A 124 -8.60 7.44 15.77
N VAL A 125 -9.92 7.48 15.92
CA VAL A 125 -10.71 6.36 16.44
C VAL A 125 -10.95 5.27 15.39
N THR A 126 -11.23 5.64 14.14
CA THR A 126 -11.67 4.68 13.12
C THR A 126 -10.51 4.04 12.35
N ILE A 127 -9.39 4.73 12.19
CA ILE A 127 -8.22 4.21 11.45
C ILE A 127 -7.61 2.95 12.09
N PRO A 128 -7.49 2.80 13.41
CA PRO A 128 -7.01 1.56 13.99
C PRO A 128 -7.84 0.32 13.60
N PHE A 129 -9.15 0.47 13.47
CA PHE A 129 -10.02 -0.62 12.99
C PHE A 129 -9.74 -0.94 11.51
N LEU A 130 -9.53 0.09 10.68
CA LEU A 130 -9.15 -0.10 9.28
C LEU A 130 -7.77 -0.78 9.18
N GLY A 131 -6.81 -0.37 10.00
CA GLY A 131 -5.47 -0.96 10.07
C GLY A 131 -5.52 -2.44 10.49
N LEU A 132 -6.35 -2.78 11.48
CA LEU A 132 -6.57 -4.16 11.89
C LEU A 132 -7.22 -4.98 10.77
N LEU A 133 -8.24 -4.45 10.10
CA LEU A 133 -8.87 -5.10 8.95
C LEU A 133 -7.84 -5.38 7.86
N MET A 134 -7.02 -4.39 7.51
CA MET A 134 -6.00 -4.53 6.47
C MET A 134 -4.87 -5.47 6.88
N PHE A 135 -4.57 -5.60 8.15
CA PHE A 135 -3.60 -6.57 8.64
C PHE A 135 -3.98 -8.02 8.28
N PHE A 136 -5.28 -8.36 8.28
CA PHE A 136 -5.78 -9.68 7.88
C PHE A 136 -6.00 -9.79 6.36
N VAL A 137 -6.50 -8.75 5.74
CA VAL A 137 -6.89 -8.76 4.31
C VAL A 137 -5.68 -8.65 3.39
N TRP A 138 -4.66 -7.87 3.76
CA TRP A 138 -3.53 -7.60 2.89
C TRP A 138 -2.70 -8.84 2.51
N PRO A 139 -2.40 -9.80 3.40
CA PRO A 139 -1.72 -11.03 3.03
C PRO A 139 -2.46 -11.83 1.95
N VAL A 140 -3.79 -11.88 2.02
CA VAL A 140 -4.63 -12.55 1.01
C VAL A 140 -4.53 -11.82 -0.33
N PHE A 141 -4.60 -10.49 -0.31
CA PHE A 141 -4.38 -9.65 -1.49
C PHE A 141 -3.01 -9.89 -2.13
N ASN A 142 -1.97 -10.01 -1.32
CA ASN A 142 -0.62 -10.32 -1.79
C ASN A 142 -0.55 -11.66 -2.52
N VAL A 143 -1.22 -12.69 -2.01
CA VAL A 143 -1.28 -14.01 -2.66
C VAL A 143 -1.98 -13.91 -4.02
N ILE A 144 -3.09 -13.20 -4.10
CA ILE A 144 -3.84 -12.98 -5.36
C ILE A 144 -2.97 -12.24 -6.37
N ILE A 145 -2.35 -11.13 -5.95
CA ILE A 145 -1.47 -10.31 -6.79
C ILE A 145 -0.30 -11.15 -7.33
N ASN A 146 0.35 -11.93 -6.47
CA ASN A 146 1.46 -12.79 -6.86
C ASN A 146 1.00 -13.92 -7.81
N GLY A 147 -0.20 -14.48 -7.60
CA GLY A 147 -0.81 -15.46 -8.47
C GLY A 147 -1.06 -14.91 -9.88
N PHE A 148 -1.59 -13.70 -9.99
CA PHE A 148 -1.74 -13.01 -11.28
C PHE A 148 -0.39 -12.78 -11.98
N GLY A 149 0.65 -12.41 -11.22
CA GLY A 149 1.99 -12.22 -11.76
C GLY A 149 2.59 -13.50 -12.34
N SER A 150 2.41 -14.61 -11.65
CA SER A 150 2.89 -15.92 -12.12
C SER A 150 2.15 -16.37 -13.38
N LEU A 151 0.85 -16.13 -13.48
CA LEU A 151 0.04 -16.40 -14.68
C LEU A 151 0.53 -15.58 -15.89
N LEU A 152 0.77 -14.28 -15.71
CA LEU A 152 1.32 -13.42 -16.77
C LEU A 152 2.72 -13.84 -17.18
N ALA A 153 3.55 -14.26 -16.24
CA ALA A 153 4.91 -14.74 -16.51
C ALA A 153 4.89 -16.08 -17.27
N SER A 154 3.97 -17.00 -16.94
CA SER A 154 3.83 -18.27 -17.63
C SER A 154 3.26 -18.16 -19.05
N ALA A 155 2.49 -17.09 -19.34
CA ALA A 155 1.95 -16.80 -20.67
C ALA A 155 3.00 -16.27 -21.67
N GLY A 156 4.25 -16.09 -21.26
CA GLY A 156 5.38 -15.72 -22.13
C GLY A 156 5.12 -14.44 -22.93
N ALA A 157 5.32 -14.49 -24.26
CA ALA A 157 5.16 -13.34 -25.15
C ALA A 157 3.73 -12.79 -25.16
N PHE A 158 2.71 -13.64 -25.01
CA PHE A 158 1.32 -13.23 -24.95
C PHE A 158 0.98 -12.46 -23.66
N GLY A 159 1.55 -12.87 -22.53
CA GLY A 159 1.44 -12.14 -21.27
C GLY A 159 2.06 -10.74 -21.35
N THR A 160 3.23 -10.62 -21.98
CA THR A 160 3.88 -9.33 -22.24
C THR A 160 3.07 -8.42 -23.16
N PHE A 161 2.42 -9.02 -24.18
CA PHE A 161 1.54 -8.28 -25.08
C PHE A 161 0.29 -7.73 -24.35
N ILE A 162 -0.41 -8.59 -23.61
CA ILE A 162 -1.59 -8.16 -22.80
C ILE A 162 -1.20 -7.05 -21.84
N TYR A 163 -0.05 -7.20 -21.19
CA TYR A 163 0.46 -6.18 -20.31
C TYR A 163 0.67 -4.83 -21.00
N GLY A 164 1.44 -4.81 -22.08
CA GLY A 164 1.73 -3.59 -22.84
C GLY A 164 0.46 -2.94 -23.41
N PHE A 165 -0.52 -3.75 -23.79
CA PHE A 165 -1.82 -3.28 -24.25
C PHE A 165 -2.61 -2.59 -23.11
N LEU A 166 -2.71 -3.23 -21.94
CA LEU A 166 -3.36 -2.66 -20.75
C LEU A 166 -2.66 -1.38 -20.28
N GLU A 167 -1.33 -1.34 -20.27
CA GLU A 167 -0.56 -0.15 -19.91
C GLU A 167 -0.92 1.02 -20.83
N ARG A 168 -0.96 0.78 -22.15
CA ARG A 168 -1.32 1.82 -23.14
C ARG A 168 -2.77 2.28 -22.99
N LEU A 169 -3.69 1.34 -22.73
CA LEU A 169 -5.12 1.65 -22.53
C LEU A 169 -5.35 2.48 -21.25
N LEU A 170 -4.53 2.31 -20.24
CA LEU A 170 -4.66 3.04 -18.96
C LEU A 170 -3.95 4.40 -18.95
N ILE A 171 -3.11 4.72 -19.94
CA ILE A 171 -2.46 6.04 -20.04
C ILE A 171 -3.47 7.19 -20.05
N PRO A 172 -4.53 7.17 -20.89
CA PRO A 172 -5.50 8.27 -20.93
C PRO A 172 -6.27 8.49 -19.62
N THR A 173 -6.41 7.44 -18.80
CA THR A 173 -7.12 7.51 -17.51
C THR A 173 -6.22 7.95 -16.36
N GLY A 174 -4.90 8.11 -16.60
CA GLY A 174 -3.91 8.42 -15.55
C GLY A 174 -3.61 7.24 -14.62
N LEU A 175 -4.29 6.11 -14.77
CA LEU A 175 -4.13 4.91 -13.94
C LEU A 175 -2.88 4.08 -14.30
N HIS A 176 -2.13 4.46 -15.35
CA HIS A 176 -0.87 3.82 -15.73
C HIS A 176 0.16 3.81 -14.59
N HIS A 177 0.14 4.77 -13.68
CA HIS A 177 0.99 4.77 -12.50
C HIS A 177 0.69 3.60 -11.56
N ILE A 178 -0.58 3.20 -11.43
CA ILE A 178 -1.00 2.04 -10.62
C ILE A 178 -0.46 0.76 -11.28
N LEU A 179 -0.63 0.64 -12.60
CA LEU A 179 -0.13 -0.51 -13.35
C LEU A 179 1.39 -0.62 -13.30
N ASN A 180 2.09 0.50 -13.44
CA ASN A 180 3.56 0.55 -13.38
C ASN A 180 4.09 0.17 -11.98
N GLN A 181 3.41 0.56 -10.91
CA GLN A 181 3.74 0.13 -9.55
C GLN A 181 3.45 -1.36 -9.34
N LEU A 182 2.33 -1.84 -9.88
CA LEU A 182 1.97 -3.26 -9.86
C LEU A 182 3.08 -4.09 -10.51
N ILE A 183 3.63 -3.65 -11.64
CA ILE A 183 4.66 -4.38 -12.37
C ILE A 183 6.04 -4.27 -11.77
N ARG A 184 6.41 -3.13 -11.20
CA ARG A 184 7.63 -3.05 -10.41
C ARG A 184 7.60 -4.03 -9.24
N PHE A 185 6.42 -4.23 -8.69
CA PHE A 185 6.16 -5.25 -7.69
C PHE A 185 6.33 -6.66 -8.29
N PHE A 186 5.75 -6.93 -9.47
CA PHE A 186 5.89 -8.21 -10.18
C PHE A 186 7.31 -8.47 -10.67
N ARG A 187 7.99 -7.48 -11.25
CA ARG A 187 9.35 -7.66 -11.78
C ARG A 187 10.33 -8.09 -10.69
N ARG A 188 10.18 -7.62 -9.45
CA ARG A 188 11.01 -8.08 -8.33
C ARG A 188 10.73 -9.53 -7.94
N ASN A 189 9.47 -9.94 -8.02
CA ASN A 189 9.08 -11.33 -7.73
C ASN A 189 9.50 -12.30 -8.85
N ILE A 190 9.45 -11.85 -10.12
CA ILE A 190 9.87 -12.65 -11.29
C ILE A 190 11.39 -12.73 -11.39
N ALA A 191 12.14 -11.68 -11.09
CA ALA A 191 13.60 -11.71 -11.08
C ALA A 191 14.12 -12.77 -10.07
N GLY A 192 13.40 -12.99 -8.96
CA GLY A 192 13.67 -14.11 -8.05
C GLY A 192 13.41 -15.48 -8.66
N THR A 193 12.50 -15.62 -9.61
CA THR A 193 12.15 -16.92 -10.24
C THR A 193 13.11 -17.28 -11.39
N VAL A 194 13.65 -16.28 -12.08
CA VAL A 194 14.56 -16.49 -13.24
C VAL A 194 15.95 -17.00 -12.79
N ILE A 195 16.36 -16.77 -11.55
CA ILE A 195 17.64 -17.28 -11.01
C ILE A 195 17.62 -18.81 -10.80
N ARG A 196 16.44 -19.47 -10.82
CA ARG A 196 16.33 -20.91 -10.59
C ARG A 196 16.88 -21.79 -11.73
N ASN A 197 17.11 -21.26 -12.92
CA ASN A 197 17.58 -22.01 -14.10
C ASN A 197 18.97 -21.57 -14.60
N ASN A 198 19.88 -21.20 -13.73
CA ASN A 198 21.33 -21.07 -13.98
C ASN A 198 21.76 -20.47 -15.35
N GLN A 199 20.92 -19.63 -15.96
CA GLN A 199 21.26 -18.83 -17.11
C GLN A 199 20.96 -17.36 -16.84
N ILE A 200 22.01 -16.59 -16.62
CA ILE A 200 21.99 -15.15 -16.44
C ILE A 200 21.69 -14.52 -17.80
N PHE A 201 20.41 -14.23 -18.09
CA PHE A 201 20.07 -13.26 -19.13
C PHE A 201 20.02 -11.87 -18.50
N ILE A 202 21.16 -11.22 -18.46
CA ILE A 202 21.23 -9.79 -18.19
C ILE A 202 20.67 -9.08 -19.44
N VAL A 203 19.41 -8.66 -19.37
CA VAL A 203 18.89 -7.70 -20.34
C VAL A 203 19.43 -6.32 -19.91
N PRO A 204 20.32 -5.68 -20.67
CA PRO A 204 20.83 -4.36 -20.34
C PRO A 204 19.66 -3.37 -20.38
N LEU A 205 19.41 -2.70 -19.25
CA LEU A 205 18.57 -1.52 -19.20
C LEU A 205 19.29 -0.41 -19.97
N SER A 206 18.96 -0.24 -21.26
CA SER A 206 19.29 0.98 -21.98
C SER A 206 18.52 2.14 -21.32
N CYS A 207 19.26 2.95 -20.57
CA CYS A 207 18.82 4.29 -20.21
C CYS A 207 18.70 5.15 -21.49
N LYS A 208 17.52 5.67 -21.74
CA LYS A 208 17.29 6.99 -22.34
C LYS A 208 15.98 7.55 -21.82
#